data_8fc4240e9a218dfd0a7efe1f349e3994
#
_entry.id   8fc4240e9a218dfd0a7efe1f349e3994
#
_cell.length_a   1.000
_cell.length_b   1.000
_cell.length_c   1.000
_cell.angle_alpha   90.00
_cell.angle_beta   90.00
_cell.angle_gamma   90.00
#
_symmetry.space_group_name_H-M   'P 1'
#
loop_
_entity.id
_entity.type
_entity.pdbx_description
1 polymer ?
#
loop_
_entity_poly.entity_id
_entity_poly.type
_entity_poly.pdbx_seq_one_letter_code
_entity_poly.pdbx_strand_id
1 'polypeptide(L)' 'MINNIKSQMRKGLLEYCILSIISRDEAYASNILDTLKQANLLVVEGTLYPLLTRMKNEELLTYRWQESTSGPPRKYYALT' A
#
# COMPACT_ATOMS: atom_id res chain seq x y z
N MET A 1 -0.90 -10.91 -24.20
CA MET A 1 -1.94 -9.90 -24.04
C MET A 1 -2.86 -10.17 -22.84
N ILE A 2 -3.40 -11.37 -22.71
CA ILE A 2 -4.25 -11.74 -21.57
C ILE A 2 -3.52 -11.59 -20.24
N ASN A 3 -2.26 -12.01 -20.16
CA ASN A 3 -1.46 -11.90 -18.93
C ASN A 3 -1.24 -10.43 -18.53
N ASN A 4 -1.06 -9.54 -19.50
CA ASN A 4 -0.90 -8.12 -19.21
C ASN A 4 -2.20 -7.52 -18.67
N ILE A 5 -3.33 -7.93 -19.23
CA ILE A 5 -4.65 -7.47 -18.77
C ILE A 5 -4.90 -7.91 -17.33
N LYS A 6 -4.61 -9.18 -17.02
CA LYS A 6 -4.77 -9.70 -15.65
C LYS A 6 -3.88 -8.96 -14.66
N SER A 7 -2.61 -8.69 -15.04
CA SER A 7 -1.69 -7.93 -14.20
C SER A 7 -2.20 -6.52 -13.95
N GLN A 8 -2.71 -5.84 -14.96
CA GLN A 8 -3.25 -4.49 -14.83
C GLN A 8 -4.47 -4.48 -13.92
N MET A 9 -5.37 -5.44 -14.08
CA MET A 9 -6.56 -5.55 -13.24
C MET A 9 -6.19 -5.83 -11.79
N ARG A 10 -5.21 -6.71 -11.56
CA ARG A 10 -4.71 -7.00 -10.21
C ARG A 10 -4.12 -5.76 -9.56
N LYS A 11 -3.30 -4.99 -10.28
CA LYS A 11 -2.72 -3.75 -9.78
C LYS A 11 -3.81 -2.75 -9.41
N GLY A 12 -4.81 -2.58 -10.28
CA GLY A 12 -5.93 -1.69 -10.02
C GLY A 12 -6.72 -2.09 -8.78
N LEU A 13 -6.97 -3.38 -8.61
CA LEU A 13 -7.64 -3.89 -7.42
C LEU A 13 -6.82 -3.62 -6.16
N LEU A 14 -5.52 -3.87 -6.21
CA LEU A 14 -4.63 -3.63 -5.07
C LEU A 14 -4.58 -2.15 -4.71
N GLU A 15 -4.48 -1.26 -5.70
CA GLU A 15 -4.49 0.18 -5.46
C GLU A 15 -5.80 0.62 -4.80
N TYR A 16 -6.93 0.11 -5.28
CA TYR A 16 -8.24 0.40 -4.68
C TYR A 16 -8.28 -0.05 -3.22
N CYS A 17 -7.81 -1.26 -2.94
CA CYS A 17 -7.80 -1.80 -1.59
C CYS A 17 -6.89 -0.99 -0.67
N ILE A 18 -5.72 -0.59 -1.15
CA ILE A 18 -4.78 0.24 -0.39
C ILE A 18 -5.44 1.57 -0.04
N LEU A 19 -6.06 2.24 -1.01
CA LEU A 19 -6.76 3.49 -0.76
C LEU A 19 -7.88 3.33 0.26
N SER A 20 -8.64 2.24 0.16
CA SER A 20 -9.72 1.93 1.10
C SER A 20 -9.19 1.74 2.52
N ILE A 21 -8.09 1.04 2.67
CA ILE A 21 -7.47 0.80 3.98
C ILE A 21 -7.02 2.12 4.59
N ILE A 22 -6.29 2.93 3.83
CA ILE A 22 -5.72 4.18 4.30
C ILE A 22 -6.80 5.23 4.54
N SER A 23 -7.94 5.16 3.83
CA SER A 23 -9.05 6.07 4.04
C SER A 23 -9.67 5.94 5.42
N ARG A 24 -9.52 4.79 6.06
CA ARG A 24 -10.06 4.55 7.40
C ARG A 24 -9.13 5.08 8.48
N ASP A 25 -7.84 4.95 8.27
CA ASP A 25 -6.82 5.42 9.19
C ASP A 25 -5.47 5.39 8.51
N GLU A 26 -4.56 6.22 8.96
CA GLU A 26 -3.17 6.17 8.53
C GLU A 26 -2.59 4.79 8.84
N ALA A 27 -1.67 4.32 8.01
CA ALA A 27 -1.15 2.97 8.16
C ALA A 27 0.31 2.85 7.74
N TYR A 28 1.03 1.98 8.43
CA TYR A 28 2.34 1.49 8.00
C TYR A 28 2.15 0.46 6.89
N ALA A 29 3.21 0.24 6.09
CA ALA A 29 3.18 -0.79 5.06
C ALA A 29 2.86 -2.17 5.64
N SER A 30 3.39 -2.49 6.82
CA SER A 30 3.11 -3.76 7.49
C SER A 30 1.62 -3.93 7.81
N ASN A 31 0.96 -2.85 8.25
CA ASN A 31 -0.48 -2.88 8.50
C ASN A 31 -1.27 -3.13 7.23
N ILE A 32 -0.85 -2.50 6.14
CA ILE A 32 -1.50 -2.67 4.82
C ILE A 32 -1.38 -4.13 4.38
N LEU A 33 -0.18 -4.71 4.47
CA LEU A 33 0.05 -6.12 4.13
C LEU A 33 -0.82 -7.06 4.95
N ASP A 34 -0.91 -6.84 6.26
CA ASP A 34 -1.71 -7.67 7.15
C ASP A 34 -3.19 -7.58 6.81
N THR A 35 -3.69 -6.38 6.54
CA THR A 35 -5.09 -6.18 6.19
C THR A 35 -5.42 -6.85 4.86
N LEU A 36 -4.55 -6.74 3.87
CA LEU A 36 -4.72 -7.41 2.58
C LEU A 36 -4.74 -8.93 2.76
N LYS A 37 -3.85 -9.45 3.60
CA LYS A 37 -3.78 -10.88 3.89
C LYS A 37 -5.09 -11.38 4.52
N GLN A 38 -5.66 -10.61 5.44
CA GLN A 38 -6.94 -10.95 6.07
C GLN A 38 -8.08 -11.01 5.05
N ALA A 39 -7.97 -10.26 3.96
CA ALA A 39 -8.93 -10.28 2.86
C ALA A 39 -8.56 -11.31 1.79
N ASN A 40 -7.63 -12.22 2.08
CA ASN A 40 -7.12 -13.25 1.16
C ASN A 40 -6.37 -12.69 -0.06
N LEU A 41 -5.80 -11.49 0.09
CA LEU A 41 -4.97 -10.89 -0.93
C LEU A 41 -3.51 -10.95 -0.47
N LEU A 42 -2.80 -11.98 -0.91
CA LEU A 42 -1.40 -12.16 -0.55
C LEU A 42 -0.53 -11.27 -1.43
N VAL A 43 0.15 -10.34 -0.81
CA VAL A 43 1.05 -9.39 -1.47
C VAL A 43 2.34 -9.35 -0.68
N VAL A 44 3.46 -9.42 -1.38
CA VAL A 44 4.78 -9.30 -0.76
C VAL A 44 5.23 -7.84 -0.79
N GLU A 45 6.17 -7.51 0.08
CA GLU A 45 6.71 -6.14 0.19
C GLU A 45 7.27 -5.65 -1.15
N GLY A 46 7.94 -6.53 -1.90
CA GLY A 46 8.49 -6.19 -3.20
C GLY A 46 7.46 -5.76 -4.23
N THR A 47 6.19 -6.11 -4.04
CA THR A 47 5.08 -5.66 -4.87
C THR A 47 4.42 -4.42 -4.28
N LEU A 48 4.26 -4.37 -2.96
CA LEU A 48 3.55 -3.28 -2.29
C LEU A 48 4.30 -1.96 -2.38
N TYR A 49 5.59 -1.94 -2.07
CA TYR A 49 6.35 -0.68 -2.02
C TYR A 49 6.37 0.07 -3.36
N PRO A 50 6.59 -0.59 -4.52
CA PRO A 50 6.49 0.12 -5.80
C PRO A 50 5.11 0.73 -6.05
N LEU A 51 4.02 0.07 -5.62
CA LEU A 51 2.67 0.61 -5.75
C LEU A 51 2.49 1.85 -4.88
N LEU A 52 2.95 1.79 -3.63
CA LEU A 52 2.87 2.93 -2.72
C LEU A 52 3.66 4.13 -3.25
N THR A 53 4.85 3.90 -3.80
CA THR A 53 5.67 4.94 -4.39
C THR A 53 4.96 5.58 -5.58
N ARG A 54 4.39 4.76 -6.46
CA ARG A 54 3.65 5.24 -7.62
C ARG A 54 2.45 6.08 -7.20
N MET A 55 1.67 5.58 -6.24
CA MET A 55 0.48 6.28 -5.75
C MET A 55 0.84 7.61 -5.08
N LYS A 56 1.95 7.64 -4.37
CA LYS A 56 2.46 8.88 -3.79
C LYS A 56 2.86 9.87 -4.87
N ASN A 57 3.54 9.41 -5.92
CA ASN A 57 3.95 10.26 -7.03
C ASN A 57 2.75 10.78 -7.84
N GLU A 58 1.65 10.05 -7.87
CA GLU A 58 0.39 10.47 -8.49
C GLU A 58 -0.46 11.34 -7.53
N GLU A 59 0.08 11.70 -6.38
CA GLU A 59 -0.56 12.54 -5.39
C GLU A 59 -1.85 11.96 -4.78
N LEU A 60 -1.98 10.64 -4.82
CA LEU A 60 -3.08 9.94 -4.17
C LEU A 60 -2.81 9.70 -2.69
N LEU A 61 -1.54 9.50 -2.36
CA LEU A 61 -1.08 9.27 -1.00
C LEU A 61 -0.02 10.29 -0.61
N THR A 62 0.11 10.49 0.67
CA THR A 62 1.26 11.15 1.27
C THR A 62 1.80 10.26 2.38
N TYR A 63 2.93 10.61 2.96
CA TYR A 63 3.44 9.91 4.12
C TYR A 63 4.22 10.86 5.03
N ARG A 64 4.33 10.47 6.28
CA ARG A 64 5.23 11.10 7.24
C ARG A 64 6.10 10.02 7.87
N TRP A 65 7.27 10.41 8.31
CA TRP A 65 8.12 9.52 9.06
C TRP A 65 7.66 9.47 10.50
N GLN A 66 7.60 8.25 11.04
CA GLN A 66 7.28 8.01 12.43
C GLN A 66 8.46 7.33 13.09
N GLU A 67 8.99 7.93 14.16
CA GLU A 67 10.06 7.32 14.91
C GLU A 67 9.56 6.09 15.65
N SER A 68 10.44 5.09 15.77
CA SER A 68 10.16 3.85 16.48
C SER A 68 11.15 3.70 17.62
N THR A 69 10.67 3.30 18.78
CA THR A 69 11.53 3.05 19.95
C THR A 69 12.33 1.76 19.83
N SER A 70 11.94 0.87 18.91
CA SER A 70 12.54 -0.46 18.78
C SER A 70 13.13 -0.74 17.40
N GLY A 71 13.32 0.28 16.56
CA GLY A 71 13.87 0.07 15.23
C GLY A 71 13.99 1.36 14.43
N PRO A 72 14.29 1.26 13.14
CA PRO A 72 14.40 2.44 12.28
C PRO A 72 13.05 3.15 12.12
N PRO A 73 13.06 4.44 11.77
CA PRO A 73 11.82 5.15 11.46
C PRO A 73 11.02 4.49 10.35
N ARG A 74 9.71 4.60 10.43
CA ARG A 74 8.79 4.01 9.45
C ARG A 74 7.99 5.11 8.75
N LYS A 75 7.60 4.85 7.51
CA LYS A 75 6.67 5.70 6.79
C LYS A 75 5.24 5.37 7.20
N TYR A 76 4.49 6.40 7.52
CA TYR A 76 3.09 6.29 7.93
C TYR A 76 2.26 6.93 6.83
N TYR A 77 1.54 6.12 6.07
CA TYR A 77 0.85 6.55 4.86
C TYR A 77 -0.55 7.06 5.17
N ALA A 78 -0.96 8.10 4.45
CA ALA A 78 -2.28 8.70 4.57
C ALA A 78 -2.77 9.15 3.19
N LEU A 79 -4.08 9.36 3.06
CA LEU A 79 -4.64 9.98 1.86
C LEU A 79 -4.25 11.46 1.80
N THR A 80 -4.08 11.95 0.59
CA THR A 80 -3.85 13.38 0.36
C THR A 80 -5.11 14.21 0.65
#